data_d8ebde5bf0c822db2d00c82ef1ef992c
#
_entry.id   d8ebde5bf0c822db2d00c82ef1ef992c
#
_cell.length_a   1.000
_cell.length_b   1.000
_cell.length_c   1.000
_cell.angle_alpha   90.00
_cell.angle_beta   90.00
_cell.angle_gamma   90.00
#
_symmetry.space_group_name_H-M   'P 1'
#
loop_
_entity.id
_entity.type
_entity.pdbx_description
1 polymer ?
#
loop_
_entity_poly.entity_id
_entity_poly.type
_entity_poly.pdbx_seq_one_letter_code
_entity_poly.pdbx_strand_id
1 'polypeptide(L)'
;MSELALMNMNGLLFLLRWMHIFFGITWIGLLYYFNFVQGPFYAETDGTTKSNAIQKLVPRALLWFRWAAMWTLATGYAYLGIRGHIGGHEMFKSAWGVTIMTGMLFGTVMWFNVWFVIWPNQKIVIENATLTAQGKPGIAGAADAGARAGVASRHNVLFSFPMLFCMAAASHMPLAVGEAYKFGAYFGALLVILIALQLNAMKGKTGPITSVKGVIHFGVLLTVVVYALMELMK
;
A
#
# COMPACT_ATOMS: atom_id res chain seq x y z
N MET A 1 13.34 -11.17 -40.40
CA MET A 1 13.08 -11.89 -39.14
C MET A 1 12.16 -11.00 -38.31
N SER A 2 10.94 -11.45 -38.00
CA SER A 2 10.04 -10.70 -37.09
C SER A 2 10.71 -10.64 -35.73
N GLU A 3 10.97 -9.45 -35.19
CA GLU A 3 11.43 -9.29 -33.81
C GLU A 3 10.41 -9.95 -32.88
N LEU A 4 10.90 -10.73 -31.91
CA LEU A 4 10.04 -11.27 -30.86
C LEU A 4 9.34 -10.13 -30.14
N ALA A 5 8.03 -10.21 -29.96
CA ALA A 5 7.22 -9.13 -29.37
C ALA A 5 7.71 -8.67 -27.97
N LEU A 6 8.42 -9.55 -27.24
CA LEU A 6 9.01 -9.21 -25.94
C LEU A 6 10.37 -8.51 -26.04
N MET A 7 11.01 -8.46 -27.22
CA MET A 7 12.36 -7.89 -27.40
C MET A 7 12.36 -6.42 -27.80
N ASN A 8 11.20 -5.77 -27.83
CA ASN A 8 11.07 -4.35 -28.11
C ASN A 8 10.58 -3.57 -26.87
N MET A 9 10.49 -2.25 -26.99
CA MET A 9 10.08 -1.37 -25.89
C MET A 9 8.67 -1.70 -25.33
N ASN A 10 7.73 -2.08 -26.18
CA ASN A 10 6.39 -2.49 -25.74
C ASN A 10 6.43 -3.80 -24.92
N GLY A 11 7.29 -4.74 -25.33
CA GLY A 11 7.55 -5.96 -24.57
C GLY A 11 8.14 -5.67 -23.19
N LEU A 12 9.11 -4.76 -23.08
CA LEU A 12 9.67 -4.33 -21.81
C LEU A 12 8.61 -3.70 -20.90
N LEU A 13 7.80 -2.79 -21.44
CA LEU A 13 6.69 -2.17 -20.70
C LEU A 13 5.66 -3.20 -20.24
N PHE A 14 5.38 -4.20 -21.08
CA PHE A 14 4.49 -5.31 -20.70
C PHE A 14 5.09 -6.13 -19.54
N LEU A 15 6.36 -6.50 -19.61
CA LEU A 15 7.04 -7.27 -18.56
C LEU A 15 7.06 -6.50 -17.23
N LEU A 16 7.37 -5.20 -17.25
CA LEU A 16 7.33 -4.37 -16.04
C LEU A 16 5.93 -4.32 -15.44
N ARG A 17 4.89 -4.19 -16.25
CA ARG A 17 3.49 -4.20 -15.80
C ARG A 17 3.10 -5.56 -15.24
N TRP A 18 3.49 -6.64 -15.90
CA TRP A 18 3.23 -8.00 -15.43
C TRP A 18 3.90 -8.26 -14.08
N MET A 19 5.17 -7.90 -13.92
CA MET A 19 5.87 -7.99 -12.65
C MET A 19 5.22 -7.13 -11.57
N HIS A 20 4.81 -5.89 -11.92
CA HIS A 20 4.10 -5.00 -10.98
C HIS A 20 2.81 -5.63 -10.47
N ILE A 21 2.01 -6.24 -11.35
CA ILE A 21 0.78 -6.94 -10.96
C ILE A 21 1.09 -8.15 -10.09
N PHE A 22 2.08 -8.98 -10.47
CA PHE A 22 2.47 -10.18 -9.73
C PHE A 22 2.89 -9.84 -8.28
N PHE A 23 3.81 -8.89 -8.11
CA PHE A 23 4.24 -8.45 -6.80
C PHE A 23 3.14 -7.67 -6.06
N GLY A 24 2.32 -6.91 -6.77
CA GLY A 24 1.17 -6.21 -6.21
C GLY A 24 0.14 -7.16 -5.59
N ILE A 25 -0.19 -8.26 -6.26
CA ILE A 25 -1.07 -9.31 -5.72
C ILE A 25 -0.50 -9.87 -4.43
N THR A 26 0.80 -10.19 -4.42
CA THR A 26 1.48 -10.73 -3.23
C THR A 26 1.47 -9.72 -2.08
N TRP A 27 1.79 -8.45 -2.36
CA TRP A 27 1.83 -7.39 -1.35
C TRP A 27 0.45 -7.11 -0.74
N ILE A 28 -0.54 -6.85 -1.59
CA ILE A 28 -1.89 -6.49 -1.13
C ILE A 28 -2.61 -7.71 -0.54
N GLY A 29 -2.41 -8.88 -1.09
CA GLY A 29 -2.95 -10.13 -0.54
C GLY A 29 -2.44 -10.40 0.88
N LEU A 30 -1.14 -10.23 1.13
CA LEU A 30 -0.58 -10.37 2.48
C LEU A 30 -1.02 -9.23 3.42
N LEU A 31 -1.22 -8.00 2.93
CA LEU A 31 -1.79 -6.91 3.71
C LEU A 31 -3.18 -7.29 4.24
N TYR A 32 -4.03 -7.81 3.37
CA TYR A 32 -5.39 -8.24 3.73
C TYR A 32 -5.37 -9.48 4.61
N TYR A 33 -4.48 -10.44 4.34
CA TYR A 33 -4.27 -11.58 5.22
C TYR A 33 -3.95 -11.15 6.66
N PHE A 34 -2.97 -10.26 6.87
CA PHE A 34 -2.61 -9.78 8.20
C PHE A 34 -3.79 -9.09 8.91
N ASN A 35 -4.58 -8.32 8.17
CA ASN A 35 -5.64 -7.48 8.75
C ASN A 35 -7.00 -8.16 8.85
N PHE A 36 -7.34 -9.06 7.92
CA PHE A 36 -8.67 -9.64 7.83
C PHE A 36 -8.73 -11.09 8.35
N VAL A 37 -7.59 -11.78 8.34
CA VAL A 37 -7.51 -13.19 8.73
C VAL A 37 -6.68 -13.35 9.99
N GLN A 38 -5.40 -12.99 9.96
CA GLN A 38 -4.48 -13.24 11.07
C GLN A 38 -4.85 -12.43 12.33
N GLY A 39 -5.26 -11.16 12.17
CA GLY A 39 -5.67 -10.32 13.30
C GLY A 39 -6.84 -10.92 14.08
N PRO A 40 -7.99 -11.22 13.45
CA PRO A 40 -9.09 -11.95 14.08
C PRO A 40 -8.68 -13.30 14.67
N PHE A 41 -7.94 -14.12 13.94
CA PHE A 41 -7.42 -15.40 14.42
C PHE A 41 -6.63 -15.24 15.73
N TYR A 42 -5.81 -14.20 15.87
CA TYR A 42 -5.05 -13.94 17.11
C TYR A 42 -5.92 -13.51 18.30
N ALA A 43 -7.13 -13.05 18.05
CA ALA A 43 -8.08 -12.73 19.10
C ALA A 43 -8.86 -13.96 19.60
N GLU A 44 -8.96 -15.01 18.78
CA GLU A 44 -9.74 -16.22 19.04
C GLU A 44 -8.88 -17.39 19.55
N THR A 45 -7.57 -17.38 19.27
CA THR A 45 -6.67 -18.48 19.58
C THR A 45 -5.98 -18.32 20.94
N ASP A 46 -5.47 -19.43 21.49
CA ASP A 46 -4.69 -19.44 22.72
C ASP A 46 -3.32 -18.78 22.56
N GLY A 47 -2.72 -18.41 23.71
CA GLY A 47 -1.44 -17.71 23.73
C GLY A 47 -0.28 -18.50 23.14
N THR A 48 -0.27 -19.82 23.25
CA THR A 48 0.79 -20.71 22.72
C THR A 48 0.75 -20.76 21.21
N THR A 49 -0.43 -20.96 20.62
CA THR A 49 -0.67 -20.96 19.17
C THR A 49 -0.30 -19.61 18.59
N LYS A 50 -0.73 -18.50 19.20
CA LYS A 50 -0.36 -17.14 18.80
C LYS A 50 1.14 -16.92 18.85
N SER A 51 1.81 -17.32 19.93
CA SER A 51 3.27 -17.19 20.08
C SER A 51 4.01 -17.99 19.00
N ASN A 52 3.62 -19.22 18.74
CA ASN A 52 4.20 -20.06 17.69
C ASN A 52 4.02 -19.45 16.29
N ALA A 53 2.85 -18.90 15.99
CA ALA A 53 2.60 -18.21 14.72
C ALA A 53 3.48 -16.96 14.58
N ILE A 54 3.62 -16.14 15.62
CA ILE A 54 4.48 -14.95 15.60
C ILE A 54 5.95 -15.34 15.37
N GLN A 55 6.43 -16.41 15.96
CA GLN A 55 7.83 -16.84 15.82
C GLN A 55 8.13 -17.51 14.48
N LYS A 56 7.19 -18.27 13.91
CA LYS A 56 7.46 -19.18 12.77
C LYS A 56 6.80 -18.77 11.45
N LEU A 57 5.56 -18.30 11.50
CA LEU A 57 4.78 -17.93 10.31
C LEU A 57 5.01 -16.46 9.92
N VAL A 58 4.90 -15.55 10.89
CA VAL A 58 4.97 -14.10 10.65
C VAL A 58 6.29 -13.67 9.99
N PRO A 59 7.49 -14.16 10.37
CA PRO A 59 8.72 -13.77 9.70
C PRO A 59 8.75 -14.12 8.21
N ARG A 60 8.18 -15.28 7.84
CA ARG A 60 8.09 -15.72 6.44
C ARG A 60 7.11 -14.85 5.64
N ALA A 61 5.93 -14.61 6.20
CA ALA A 61 4.93 -13.76 5.57
C ALA A 61 5.42 -12.31 5.43
N LEU A 62 6.09 -11.76 6.44
CA LEU A 62 6.69 -10.42 6.39
C LEU A 62 7.85 -10.31 5.40
N LEU A 63 8.60 -11.38 5.15
CA LEU A 63 9.64 -11.38 4.12
C LEU A 63 9.02 -11.13 2.74
N TRP A 64 8.01 -11.92 2.38
CA TRP A 64 7.30 -11.75 1.12
C TRP A 64 6.57 -10.40 1.05
N PHE A 65 5.89 -10.01 2.11
CA PHE A 65 5.16 -8.74 2.21
C PHE A 65 6.03 -7.52 1.88
N ARG A 66 7.19 -7.39 2.54
CA ARG A 66 8.06 -6.23 2.35
C ARG A 66 8.79 -6.22 1.01
N TRP A 67 9.26 -7.40 0.54
CA TRP A 67 9.93 -7.47 -0.75
C TRP A 67 8.96 -7.35 -1.91
N ALA A 68 7.76 -7.90 -1.80
CA ALA A 68 6.70 -7.66 -2.78
C ALA A 68 6.35 -6.16 -2.87
N ALA A 69 6.23 -5.46 -1.72
CA ALA A 69 6.06 -4.01 -1.71
C ALA A 69 7.21 -3.27 -2.43
N MET A 70 8.46 -3.69 -2.21
CA MET A 70 9.65 -3.11 -2.86
C MET A 70 9.61 -3.30 -4.37
N TRP A 71 9.37 -4.53 -4.83
CA TRP A 71 9.33 -4.82 -6.25
C TRP A 71 8.13 -4.20 -6.96
N THR A 72 6.97 -4.12 -6.28
CA THR A 72 5.82 -3.39 -6.81
C THR A 72 6.18 -1.91 -7.03
N LEU A 73 6.78 -1.26 -6.03
CA LEU A 73 7.21 0.13 -6.17
C LEU A 73 8.23 0.29 -7.30
N ALA A 74 9.30 -0.51 -7.30
CA ALA A 74 10.39 -0.41 -8.27
C ALA A 74 9.90 -0.60 -9.71
N THR A 75 9.09 -1.62 -9.96
CA THR A 75 8.54 -1.89 -11.31
C THR A 75 7.54 -0.83 -11.74
N GLY A 76 6.74 -0.28 -10.80
CA GLY A 76 5.82 0.82 -11.08
C GLY A 76 6.55 2.10 -11.47
N TYR A 77 7.56 2.50 -10.71
CA TYR A 77 8.37 3.67 -11.03
C TYR A 77 9.17 3.50 -12.33
N ALA A 78 9.76 2.31 -12.56
CA ALA A 78 10.44 2.01 -13.83
C ALA A 78 9.48 2.12 -15.02
N TYR A 79 8.28 1.56 -14.90
CA TYR A 79 7.23 1.66 -15.92
C TYR A 79 6.86 3.12 -16.22
N LEU A 80 6.59 3.92 -15.18
CA LEU A 80 6.22 5.33 -15.33
C LEU A 80 7.38 6.17 -15.88
N GLY A 81 8.61 5.91 -15.45
CA GLY A 81 9.80 6.58 -15.97
C GLY A 81 9.99 6.37 -17.47
N ILE A 82 9.89 5.12 -17.94
CA ILE A 82 9.98 4.79 -19.36
C ILE A 82 8.81 5.41 -20.14
N ARG A 83 7.59 5.32 -19.64
CA ARG A 83 6.41 5.94 -20.28
C ARG A 83 6.55 7.46 -20.37
N GLY A 84 7.04 8.10 -19.30
CA GLY A 84 7.28 9.55 -19.29
C GLY A 84 8.39 9.98 -20.26
N HIS A 85 9.44 9.16 -20.41
CA HIS A 85 10.50 9.41 -21.38
C HIS A 85 9.99 9.34 -22.84
N ILE A 86 9.13 8.35 -23.14
CA ILE A 86 8.58 8.16 -24.48
C ILE A 86 7.48 9.19 -24.79
N GLY A 87 6.54 9.42 -23.85
CA GLY A 87 5.35 10.25 -24.06
C GLY A 87 5.51 11.72 -23.66
N GLY A 88 6.65 12.10 -23.07
CA GLY A 88 6.89 13.44 -22.55
C GLY A 88 6.09 13.77 -21.29
N HIS A 89 6.35 14.95 -20.72
CA HIS A 89 5.73 15.39 -19.48
C HIS A 89 4.21 15.63 -19.58
N GLU A 90 3.72 15.99 -20.77
CA GLU A 90 2.30 16.25 -21.00
C GLU A 90 1.44 15.00 -20.79
N MET A 91 2.01 13.81 -20.94
CA MET A 91 1.31 12.56 -20.64
C MET A 91 0.79 12.52 -19.18
N PHE A 92 1.55 13.09 -18.24
CA PHE A 92 1.14 13.12 -16.83
C PHE A 92 0.03 14.13 -16.55
N LYS A 93 -0.25 15.06 -17.46
CA LYS A 93 -1.40 15.96 -17.40
C LYS A 93 -2.66 15.38 -18.06
N SER A 94 -2.58 14.21 -18.67
CA SER A 94 -3.74 13.51 -19.22
C SER A 94 -4.60 12.86 -18.12
N ALA A 95 -5.81 12.44 -18.48
CA ALA A 95 -6.68 11.65 -17.62
C ALA A 95 -5.97 10.43 -17.03
N TRP A 96 -5.24 9.70 -17.88
CA TRP A 96 -4.42 8.58 -17.45
C TRP A 96 -3.36 9.01 -16.42
N GLY A 97 -2.64 10.10 -16.72
CA GLY A 97 -1.58 10.61 -15.88
C GLY A 97 -2.04 11.02 -14.49
N VAL A 98 -3.11 11.81 -14.39
CA VAL A 98 -3.68 12.22 -13.09
C VAL A 98 -4.07 11.01 -12.26
N THR A 99 -4.75 10.05 -12.88
CA THR A 99 -5.26 8.87 -12.18
C THR A 99 -4.13 7.97 -11.70
N ILE A 100 -3.14 7.67 -12.59
CA ILE A 100 -2.03 6.79 -12.23
C ILE A 100 -1.11 7.41 -11.18
N MET A 101 -0.84 8.72 -11.26
CA MET A 101 -0.04 9.45 -10.27
C MET A 101 -0.70 9.48 -8.91
N THR A 102 -2.03 9.56 -8.85
CA THR A 102 -2.79 9.44 -7.59
C THR A 102 -2.59 8.06 -6.96
N GLY A 103 -2.76 6.99 -7.73
CA GLY A 103 -2.50 5.63 -7.26
C GLY A 103 -1.05 5.43 -6.79
N MET A 104 -0.09 6.01 -7.52
CA MET A 104 1.34 5.97 -7.19
C MET A 104 1.63 6.64 -5.84
N LEU A 105 1.03 7.80 -5.55
CA LEU A 105 1.21 8.50 -4.28
C LEU A 105 0.73 7.64 -3.09
N PHE A 106 -0.47 7.07 -3.18
CA PHE A 106 -0.95 6.13 -2.16
C PHE A 106 -0.03 4.92 -2.01
N GLY A 107 0.37 4.29 -3.11
CA GLY A 107 1.29 3.15 -3.10
C GLY A 107 2.64 3.48 -2.47
N THR A 108 3.18 4.68 -2.74
CA THR A 108 4.45 5.14 -2.15
C THR A 108 4.35 5.32 -0.63
N VAL A 109 3.27 5.94 -0.14
CA VAL A 109 3.02 6.08 1.29
C VAL A 109 2.84 4.71 1.96
N MET A 110 2.12 3.80 1.32
CA MET A 110 1.96 2.42 1.81
C MET A 110 3.29 1.69 1.89
N TRP A 111 4.14 1.79 0.88
CA TRP A 111 5.50 1.23 0.87
C TRP A 111 6.37 1.81 1.99
N PHE A 112 6.32 3.14 2.19
CA PHE A 112 7.02 3.81 3.29
C PHE A 112 6.60 3.20 4.64
N ASN A 113 5.30 3.02 4.86
CA ASN A 113 4.79 2.40 6.08
C ASN A 113 5.31 0.96 6.27
N VAL A 114 5.41 0.17 5.20
CA VAL A 114 5.94 -1.21 5.29
C VAL A 114 7.37 -1.21 5.78
N TRP A 115 8.24 -0.39 5.19
CA TRP A 115 9.67 -0.45 5.43
C TRP A 115 10.13 0.32 6.68
N PHE A 116 9.51 1.46 6.95
CA PHE A 116 9.98 2.39 7.99
C PHE A 116 9.12 2.41 9.25
N VAL A 117 7.90 1.84 9.20
CA VAL A 117 7.03 1.78 10.37
C VAL A 117 6.71 0.33 10.76
N ILE A 118 6.12 -0.45 9.85
CA ILE A 118 5.64 -1.79 10.16
C ILE A 118 6.82 -2.73 10.46
N TRP A 119 7.77 -2.84 9.53
CA TRP A 119 8.87 -3.79 9.66
C TRP A 119 9.76 -3.56 10.89
N PRO A 120 10.24 -2.33 11.21
CA PRO A 120 11.05 -2.12 12.40
C PRO A 120 10.32 -2.51 13.70
N ASN A 121 9.03 -2.20 13.82
CA ASN A 121 8.23 -2.55 14.97
C ASN A 121 7.92 -4.06 15.05
N GLN A 122 7.68 -4.71 13.92
CA GLN A 122 7.44 -6.16 13.87
C GLN A 122 8.67 -6.98 14.24
N LYS A 123 9.88 -6.51 13.96
CA LYS A 123 11.13 -7.15 14.44
C LYS A 123 11.13 -7.25 15.97
N ILE A 124 10.75 -6.18 16.66
CA ILE A 124 10.70 -6.14 18.13
C ILE A 124 9.66 -7.15 18.66
N VAL A 125 8.48 -7.21 18.02
CA VAL A 125 7.40 -8.15 18.40
C VAL A 125 7.84 -9.61 18.24
N ILE A 126 8.50 -9.94 17.11
CA ILE A 126 8.99 -11.30 16.83
C ILE A 126 10.10 -11.69 17.82
N GLU A 127 11.06 -10.81 18.06
CA GLU A 127 12.14 -11.04 19.01
C GLU A 127 11.60 -11.23 20.43
N ASN A 128 10.66 -10.37 20.86
CA ASN A 128 10.00 -10.51 22.16
C ASN A 128 9.31 -11.87 22.30
N ALA A 129 8.55 -12.30 21.28
CA ALA A 129 7.89 -13.61 21.32
C ALA A 129 8.89 -14.76 21.39
N THR A 130 10.05 -14.63 20.76
CA THR A 130 11.11 -15.64 20.78
C THR A 130 11.78 -15.72 22.14
N LEU A 131 12.11 -14.58 22.75
CA LEU A 131 12.73 -14.53 24.08
C LEU A 131 11.79 -15.09 25.16
N THR A 132 10.54 -14.66 25.17
CA THR A 132 9.55 -15.13 26.16
C THR A 132 9.26 -16.62 26.03
N ALA A 133 9.26 -17.17 24.81
CA ALA A 133 9.11 -18.61 24.59
C ALA A 133 10.32 -19.42 25.12
N GLN A 134 11.49 -18.78 25.25
CA GLN A 134 12.70 -19.38 25.86
C GLN A 134 12.75 -19.18 27.38
N GLY A 135 11.70 -18.63 28.02
CA GLY A 135 11.71 -18.30 29.45
C GLY A 135 12.57 -17.08 29.82
N LYS A 136 13.02 -16.31 28.82
CA LYS A 136 13.81 -15.10 29.04
C LYS A 136 12.92 -13.87 29.24
N PRO A 137 13.42 -12.80 29.87
CA PRO A 137 12.68 -11.55 30.02
C PRO A 137 12.27 -11.00 28.64
N GLY A 138 11.01 -10.53 28.54
CA GLY A 138 10.50 -9.87 27.36
C GLY A 138 11.13 -8.49 27.13
N ILE A 139 10.96 -7.96 25.92
CA ILE A 139 11.46 -6.64 25.51
C ILE A 139 10.51 -5.55 26.00
N ALA A 140 11.01 -4.59 26.76
CA ALA A 140 10.25 -3.41 27.16
C ALA A 140 9.77 -2.64 25.91
N GLY A 141 8.47 -2.26 25.89
CA GLY A 141 7.87 -1.55 24.75
C GLY A 141 7.46 -2.43 23.55
N ALA A 142 7.59 -3.77 23.64
CA ALA A 142 7.17 -4.67 22.56
C ALA A 142 5.66 -4.56 22.25
N ALA A 143 4.82 -4.34 23.27
CA ALA A 143 3.38 -4.11 23.09
C ALA A 143 3.12 -2.82 22.29
N ASP A 144 3.83 -1.73 22.63
CA ASP A 144 3.73 -0.45 21.91
C ASP A 144 4.23 -0.56 20.46
N ALA A 145 5.30 -1.32 20.23
CA ALA A 145 5.78 -1.60 18.89
C ALA A 145 4.73 -2.36 18.07
N GLY A 146 4.09 -3.37 18.66
CA GLY A 146 2.98 -4.09 18.04
C GLY A 146 1.80 -3.17 17.71
N ALA A 147 1.43 -2.29 18.64
CA ALA A 147 0.36 -1.32 18.43
C ALA A 147 0.68 -0.35 17.28
N ARG A 148 1.90 0.22 17.24
CA ARG A 148 2.34 1.11 16.14
C ARG A 148 2.32 0.41 14.78
N ALA A 149 2.85 -0.81 14.69
CA ALA A 149 2.78 -1.61 13.47
C ALA A 149 1.33 -1.86 13.04
N GLY A 150 0.44 -2.16 13.99
CA GLY A 150 -0.98 -2.38 13.75
C GLY A 150 -1.69 -1.15 13.21
N VAL A 151 -1.45 0.04 13.79
CA VAL A 151 -2.02 1.31 13.31
C VAL A 151 -1.58 1.58 11.87
N ALA A 152 -0.29 1.50 11.57
CA ALA A 152 0.24 1.73 10.23
C ALA A 152 -0.29 0.70 9.21
N SER A 153 -0.37 -0.58 9.60
CA SER A 153 -0.93 -1.64 8.76
C SER A 153 -2.41 -1.40 8.44
N ARG A 154 -3.20 -0.95 9.42
CA ARG A 154 -4.61 -0.63 9.23
C ARG A 154 -4.81 0.59 8.30
N HIS A 155 -3.95 1.60 8.38
CA HIS A 155 -3.95 2.72 7.43
C HIS A 155 -3.52 2.28 6.03
N ASN A 156 -2.59 1.34 5.90
CA ASN A 156 -2.26 0.77 4.60
C ASN A 156 -3.48 0.05 3.96
N VAL A 157 -4.30 -0.65 4.76
CA VAL A 157 -5.57 -1.18 4.24
C VAL A 157 -6.47 -0.06 3.75
N LEU A 158 -6.64 1.03 4.52
CA LEU A 158 -7.41 2.21 4.12
C LEU A 158 -6.92 2.78 2.78
N PHE A 159 -5.61 2.99 2.64
CA PHE A 159 -4.98 3.54 1.43
C PHE A 159 -5.04 2.61 0.22
N SER A 160 -5.13 1.30 0.44
CA SER A 160 -5.18 0.33 -0.65
C SER A 160 -6.44 0.47 -1.51
N PHE A 161 -7.54 0.96 -0.96
CA PHE A 161 -8.79 1.14 -1.71
C PHE A 161 -8.65 2.18 -2.83
N PRO A 162 -8.32 3.47 -2.55
CA PRO A 162 -8.12 4.44 -3.62
C PRO A 162 -6.91 4.10 -4.50
N MET A 163 -5.88 3.47 -3.96
CA MET A 163 -4.72 3.01 -4.75
C MET A 163 -5.15 2.02 -5.82
N LEU A 164 -5.83 0.93 -5.45
CA LEU A 164 -6.30 -0.09 -6.39
C LEU A 164 -7.32 0.47 -7.38
N PHE A 165 -8.24 1.33 -6.90
CA PHE A 165 -9.19 2.02 -7.76
C PHE A 165 -8.47 2.81 -8.86
N CYS A 166 -7.50 3.65 -8.50
CA CYS A 166 -6.75 4.46 -9.46
C CYS A 166 -5.92 3.62 -10.43
N MET A 167 -5.31 2.51 -9.95
CA MET A 167 -4.55 1.59 -10.82
C MET A 167 -5.45 0.94 -11.89
N ALA A 168 -6.68 0.57 -11.54
CA ALA A 168 -7.65 0.03 -12.48
C ALA A 168 -8.27 1.14 -13.36
N ALA A 169 -8.69 2.25 -12.76
CA ALA A 169 -9.37 3.35 -13.44
C ALA A 169 -8.51 4.01 -14.51
N ALA A 170 -7.19 4.11 -14.30
CA ALA A 170 -6.28 4.71 -15.27
C ALA A 170 -6.39 4.09 -16.68
N SER A 171 -6.67 2.79 -16.77
CA SER A 171 -6.80 2.09 -18.05
C SER A 171 -8.25 1.80 -18.48
N HIS A 172 -9.21 1.85 -17.56
CA HIS A 172 -10.57 1.37 -17.81
C HIS A 172 -11.66 2.41 -17.58
N MET A 173 -11.36 3.53 -16.93
CA MET A 173 -12.32 4.59 -16.64
C MET A 173 -11.67 5.97 -16.88
N PRO A 174 -11.59 6.42 -18.14
CA PRO A 174 -10.97 7.70 -18.45
C PRO A 174 -11.76 8.85 -17.82
N LEU A 175 -11.05 9.69 -17.04
CA LEU A 175 -11.59 10.94 -16.52
C LEU A 175 -11.62 11.99 -17.64
N ALA A 176 -12.58 12.90 -17.62
CA ALA A 176 -12.55 14.05 -18.50
C ALA A 176 -11.58 15.12 -17.93
N VAL A 177 -10.32 15.04 -18.30
CA VAL A 177 -9.30 16.05 -17.97
C VAL A 177 -9.11 16.94 -19.19
N GLY A 178 -9.54 18.20 -19.09
CA GLY A 178 -9.40 19.23 -20.11
C GLY A 178 -8.29 20.24 -19.78
N GLU A 179 -8.11 21.24 -20.64
CA GLU A 179 -7.13 22.32 -20.47
C GLU A 179 -7.38 23.16 -19.17
N ALA A 180 -8.62 23.26 -18.73
CA ALA A 180 -9.01 23.98 -17.52
C ALA A 180 -8.74 23.21 -16.22
N TYR A 181 -8.27 21.94 -16.29
CA TYR A 181 -8.06 21.12 -15.12
C TYR A 181 -7.05 21.72 -14.13
N LYS A 182 -7.46 21.86 -12.87
CA LYS A 182 -6.70 22.54 -11.82
C LYS A 182 -5.69 21.57 -11.15
N PHE A 183 -4.67 21.12 -11.90
CA PHE A 183 -3.67 20.14 -11.43
C PHE A 183 -3.04 20.50 -10.07
N GLY A 184 -2.58 21.75 -9.91
CA GLY A 184 -1.95 22.20 -8.67
C GLY A 184 -2.89 22.13 -7.48
N ALA A 185 -4.14 22.55 -7.64
CA ALA A 185 -5.16 22.49 -6.59
C ALA A 185 -5.51 21.04 -6.25
N TYR A 186 -5.66 20.18 -7.26
CA TYR A 186 -5.95 18.76 -7.06
C TYR A 186 -4.85 18.08 -6.23
N PHE A 187 -3.61 18.12 -6.71
CA PHE A 187 -2.49 17.45 -6.03
C PHE A 187 -2.18 18.10 -4.67
N GLY A 188 -2.37 19.42 -4.52
CA GLY A 188 -2.27 20.11 -3.23
C GLY A 188 -3.28 19.57 -2.22
N ALA A 189 -4.55 19.48 -2.58
CA ALA A 189 -5.60 18.92 -1.72
C ALA A 189 -5.36 17.44 -1.40
N LEU A 190 -4.98 16.64 -2.40
CA LEU A 190 -4.64 15.23 -2.22
C LEU A 190 -3.48 15.04 -1.23
N LEU A 191 -2.43 15.85 -1.35
CA LEU A 191 -1.28 15.80 -0.43
C LEU A 191 -1.68 16.17 1.00
N VAL A 192 -2.54 17.17 1.19
CA VAL A 192 -3.07 17.51 2.53
C VAL A 192 -3.79 16.32 3.14
N ILE A 193 -4.67 15.65 2.40
CA ILE A 193 -5.37 14.45 2.85
C ILE A 193 -4.38 13.33 3.20
N LEU A 194 -3.43 13.05 2.31
CA LEU A 194 -2.43 12.00 2.51
C LEU A 194 -1.55 12.28 3.73
N ILE A 195 -1.07 13.51 3.88
CA ILE A 195 -0.22 13.90 5.02
C ILE A 195 -1.00 13.77 6.33
N ALA A 196 -2.25 14.25 6.39
CA ALA A 196 -3.08 14.15 7.59
C ALA A 196 -3.30 12.69 8.00
N LEU A 197 -3.67 11.82 7.05
CA LEU A 197 -3.86 10.39 7.30
C LEU A 197 -2.54 9.68 7.64
N GLN A 198 -1.44 10.05 7.01
CA GLN A 198 -0.13 9.48 7.29
C GLN A 198 0.40 9.87 8.68
N LEU A 199 0.20 11.11 9.11
CA LEU A 199 0.54 11.52 10.47
C LEU A 199 -0.26 10.71 11.50
N ASN A 200 -1.55 10.45 11.23
CA ASN A 200 -2.35 9.55 12.06
C ASN A 200 -1.85 8.10 12.01
N ALA A 201 -1.40 7.61 10.86
CA ALA A 201 -0.81 6.27 10.72
C ALA A 201 0.46 6.08 11.56
N MET A 202 1.25 7.13 11.72
CA MET A 202 2.53 7.10 12.43
C MET A 202 2.40 7.34 13.95
N LYS A 203 1.50 8.22 14.36
CA LYS A 203 1.43 8.72 15.76
C LYS A 203 0.04 8.62 16.38
N GLY A 204 -0.97 8.27 15.61
CA GLY A 204 -2.36 8.30 16.04
C GLY A 204 -2.91 6.96 16.46
N LYS A 205 -4.22 6.81 16.25
CA LYS A 205 -5.02 5.63 16.61
C LYS A 205 -5.85 5.18 15.41
N THR A 206 -6.30 3.94 15.44
CA THR A 206 -7.17 3.40 14.38
C THR A 206 -8.57 4.02 14.37
N GLY A 207 -9.11 4.41 15.55
CA GLY A 207 -10.45 5.01 15.62
C GLY A 207 -11.50 4.18 14.88
N PRO A 208 -12.22 4.77 13.90
CA PRO A 208 -13.29 4.06 13.19
C PRO A 208 -12.79 2.92 12.29
N ILE A 209 -11.51 2.91 11.93
CA ILE A 209 -10.92 1.84 11.11
C ILE A 209 -10.37 0.67 11.94
N THR A 210 -10.68 0.58 13.24
CA THR A 210 -10.23 -0.52 14.12
C THR A 210 -10.80 -1.85 13.67
N SER A 211 -12.08 -1.92 13.35
CA SER A 211 -12.73 -3.15 12.88
C SER A 211 -12.47 -3.39 11.39
N VAL A 212 -12.58 -4.65 10.96
CA VAL A 212 -12.50 -5.02 9.53
C VAL A 212 -13.60 -4.31 8.73
N LYS A 213 -14.84 -4.31 9.23
CA LYS A 213 -15.95 -3.62 8.58
C LYS A 213 -15.69 -2.11 8.49
N GLY A 214 -15.20 -1.50 9.57
CA GLY A 214 -14.89 -0.07 9.60
C GLY A 214 -13.85 0.31 8.55
N VAL A 215 -12.71 -0.38 8.46
CA VAL A 215 -11.67 -0.03 7.49
C VAL A 215 -12.14 -0.21 6.04
N ILE A 216 -13.01 -1.18 5.76
CA ILE A 216 -13.61 -1.37 4.43
C ILE A 216 -14.51 -0.17 4.08
N HIS A 217 -15.45 0.20 4.97
CA HIS A 217 -16.34 1.34 4.72
C HIS A 217 -15.57 2.66 4.53
N PHE A 218 -14.59 2.94 5.41
CA PHE A 218 -13.79 4.15 5.29
C PHE A 218 -12.83 4.11 4.09
N GLY A 219 -12.39 2.92 3.65
CA GLY A 219 -11.61 2.75 2.42
C GLY A 219 -12.43 3.08 1.18
N VAL A 220 -13.67 2.59 1.11
CA VAL A 220 -14.62 2.96 0.04
C VAL A 220 -14.92 4.46 0.09
N LEU A 221 -15.21 5.01 1.27
CA LEU A 221 -15.46 6.44 1.44
C LEU A 221 -14.27 7.28 0.96
N LEU A 222 -13.04 6.94 1.35
CA LEU A 222 -11.85 7.64 0.91
C LEU A 222 -11.69 7.58 -0.62
N THR A 223 -12.01 6.44 -1.23
CA THR A 223 -12.00 6.29 -2.69
C THR A 223 -13.00 7.22 -3.36
N VAL A 224 -14.23 7.30 -2.82
CA VAL A 224 -15.25 8.23 -3.31
C VAL A 224 -14.82 9.68 -3.16
N VAL A 225 -14.21 10.05 -2.02
CA VAL A 225 -13.68 11.40 -1.79
C VAL A 225 -12.58 11.75 -2.80
N VAL A 226 -11.62 10.83 -3.03
CA VAL A 226 -10.54 11.04 -4.01
C VAL A 226 -11.10 11.17 -5.42
N TYR A 227 -12.05 10.32 -5.80
CA TYR A 227 -12.70 10.38 -7.11
C TYR A 227 -13.50 11.69 -7.28
N ALA A 228 -14.30 12.07 -6.27
CA ALA A 228 -15.03 13.33 -6.29
C ALA A 228 -14.09 14.54 -6.41
N LEU A 229 -12.97 14.51 -5.71
CA LEU A 229 -11.95 15.56 -5.82
C LEU A 229 -11.37 15.64 -7.25
N MET A 230 -11.11 14.50 -7.91
CA MET A 230 -10.69 14.48 -9.32
C MET A 230 -11.72 15.13 -10.24
N GLU A 231 -13.00 14.82 -10.02
CA GLU A 231 -14.11 15.35 -10.84
C GLU A 231 -14.38 16.85 -10.62
N LEU A 232 -14.24 17.33 -9.39
CA LEU A 232 -14.47 18.74 -9.04
C LEU A 232 -13.37 19.71 -9.51
N MET A 233 -12.22 19.18 -9.94
CA MET A 233 -11.10 19.99 -10.42
C MET A 233 -11.08 20.20 -11.94
N LYS A 234 -12.13 19.77 -12.63
CA LYS A 234 -12.36 20.02 -14.07
C LYS A 234 -12.51 21.48 -14.41
#